data_4a0c4ccb57ec5149def55d5aeaf8aed3
#
_entry.id   4a0c4ccb57ec5149def55d5aeaf8aed3
#
_cell.length_a   1.000
_cell.length_b   1.000
_cell.length_c   1.000
_cell.angle_alpha   90.00
_cell.angle_beta   90.00
_cell.angle_gamma   90.00
#
_symmetry.space_group_name_H-M   'P 1'
#
loop_
_entity.id
_entity.type
_entity.pdbx_description
1 polymer ?
#
loop_
_entity_poly.entity_id
_entity_poly.type
_entity_poly.pdbx_seq_one_letter_code
_entity_poly.pdbx_strand_id
1 'polypeptide(L)'
;SINSILVEPISRASSEQRSGRAGRTGPGLCVRLWSEAEHEARSARDVAEVKRVDLSETVLMLAAAGMSKLDQFEWYEAPSKQSLERAYGLLKDLGALDSSSEITVLGRQMSRFPLHPRYARLLIEADSLGVMQDAALIAALSQGRPFYRASRDGRVRREQIRQIEDNADARSDYFVHLQA
;
A
#
# COMPACT_ATOMS: atom_id res chain seq x y z
N SER A 1 -3.84 -6.73 6.20
CA SER A 1 -3.51 -5.39 5.69
C SER A 1 -2.90 -5.53 4.30
N ILE A 2 -3.20 -4.60 3.41
CA ILE A 2 -2.70 -4.62 2.03
C ILE A 2 -1.22 -4.22 2.02
N ASN A 3 -0.82 -3.31 2.92
CA ASN A 3 0.57 -2.92 3.12
C ASN A 3 0.93 -3.00 4.60
N SER A 4 2.04 -3.66 4.91
CA SER A 4 2.64 -3.70 6.25
C SER A 4 3.95 -2.92 6.25
N ILE A 5 4.16 -2.11 7.30
CA ILE A 5 5.43 -1.42 7.52
C ILE A 5 6.33 -2.38 8.30
N LEU A 6 7.42 -2.80 7.66
CA LEU A 6 8.45 -3.62 8.28
C LEU A 6 9.68 -2.76 8.59
N VAL A 7 10.32 -3.04 9.72
CA VAL A 7 11.63 -2.45 10.04
C VAL A 7 12.70 -3.40 9.54
N GLU A 8 13.44 -2.98 8.54
CA GLU A 8 14.48 -3.76 7.89
C GLU A 8 15.81 -3.01 7.88
N PRO A 9 16.96 -3.72 7.93
CA PRO A 9 18.26 -3.10 7.71
C PRO A 9 18.34 -2.52 6.29
N ILE A 10 18.79 -1.26 6.17
CA ILE A 10 19.00 -0.62 4.86
C ILE A 10 20.18 -1.27 4.12
N SER A 11 20.17 -1.24 2.79
CA SER A 11 21.28 -1.70 1.96
C SER A 11 22.52 -0.80 2.08
N ARG A 12 23.67 -1.30 1.60
CA ARG A 12 24.90 -0.48 1.49
C ARG A 12 24.68 0.73 0.61
N ALA A 13 24.09 0.56 -0.57
CA ALA A 13 23.77 1.66 -1.50
C ALA A 13 22.88 2.71 -0.86
N SER A 14 21.83 2.30 -0.11
CA SER A 14 20.95 3.23 0.62
C SER A 14 21.71 3.97 1.73
N SER A 15 22.63 3.30 2.42
CA SER A 15 23.50 3.91 3.43
C SER A 15 24.42 4.97 2.80
N GLU A 16 25.03 4.67 1.67
CA GLU A 16 25.90 5.60 0.92
C GLU A 16 25.11 6.81 0.40
N GLN A 17 23.94 6.59 -0.18
CA GLN A 17 23.08 7.66 -0.63
C GLN A 17 22.67 8.62 0.50
N ARG A 18 22.41 8.08 1.70
CA ARG A 18 22.11 8.88 2.89
C ARG A 18 23.33 9.66 3.36
N SER A 19 24.54 9.04 3.37
CA SER A 19 25.77 9.71 3.76
C SER A 19 26.12 10.86 2.81
N GLY A 20 25.88 10.71 1.52
CA GLY A 20 26.07 11.76 0.52
C GLY A 20 25.23 13.02 0.74
N ARG A 21 24.12 12.91 1.54
CA ARG A 21 23.32 14.07 1.90
C ARG A 21 24.00 15.01 2.88
N ALA A 22 24.93 14.51 3.70
CA ALA A 22 25.72 15.34 4.61
C ALA A 22 26.70 16.28 3.86
N GLY A 23 27.11 15.87 2.65
CA GLY A 23 28.08 16.61 1.83
C GLY A 23 27.47 17.50 0.72
N ARG A 24 26.17 17.82 0.72
CA ARG A 24 25.50 18.52 -0.40
C ARG A 24 25.96 19.96 -0.63
N THR A 25 26.26 20.69 0.42
CA THR A 25 26.59 22.13 0.37
C THR A 25 28.00 22.44 0.87
N GLY A 26 28.72 21.43 1.39
CA GLY A 26 30.05 21.54 1.94
C GLY A 26 30.48 20.23 2.60
N PRO A 27 31.72 20.13 3.10
CA PRO A 27 32.18 18.96 3.83
C PRO A 27 31.26 18.60 4.99
N GLY A 28 30.83 17.33 5.06
CA GLY A 28 29.91 16.86 6.09
C GLY A 28 30.38 15.55 6.71
N LEU A 29 29.93 15.24 7.93
CA LEU A 29 30.20 14.01 8.65
C LEU A 29 28.94 13.15 8.70
N CYS A 30 29.09 11.86 8.41
CA CYS A 30 28.04 10.85 8.58
C CYS A 30 28.53 9.75 9.51
N VAL A 31 27.85 9.59 10.64
CA VAL A 31 28.14 8.53 11.60
C VAL A 31 27.13 7.40 11.40
N ARG A 32 27.61 6.18 11.18
CA ARG A 32 26.80 4.97 11.11
C ARG A 32 26.68 4.36 12.49
N LEU A 33 25.46 4.09 12.95
CA LEU A 33 25.17 3.51 14.27
C LEU A 33 25.16 1.98 14.26
N TRP A 34 26.07 1.37 13.48
CA TRP A 34 26.29 -0.06 13.39
C TRP A 34 27.77 -0.34 13.07
N SER A 35 28.23 -1.54 13.33
CA SER A 35 29.63 -1.94 13.13
C SER A 35 29.98 -2.07 11.64
N GLU A 36 31.28 -2.05 11.34
CA GLU A 36 31.80 -2.28 9.99
C GLU A 36 31.43 -3.68 9.46
N ALA A 37 31.55 -4.70 10.31
CA ALA A 37 31.14 -6.06 9.98
C ALA A 37 29.64 -6.16 9.64
N GLU A 38 28.77 -5.48 10.38
CA GLU A 38 27.35 -5.39 10.04
C GLU A 38 27.12 -4.63 8.74
N HIS A 39 27.93 -3.62 8.44
CA HIS A 39 27.85 -2.90 7.17
C HIS A 39 28.19 -3.80 5.99
N GLU A 40 29.25 -4.57 6.09
CA GLU A 40 29.68 -5.52 5.06
C GLU A 40 28.68 -6.65 4.84
N ALA A 41 28.03 -7.12 5.90
CA ALA A 41 27.00 -8.14 5.84
C ALA A 41 25.68 -7.67 5.22
N ARG A 42 25.45 -6.35 5.06
CA ARG A 42 24.25 -5.80 4.43
C ARG A 42 24.21 -6.10 2.94
N SER A 43 22.99 -6.23 2.39
CA SER A 43 22.77 -6.34 0.96
C SER A 43 23.43 -5.16 0.20
N ALA A 44 23.98 -5.41 -0.96
CA ALA A 44 24.61 -4.36 -1.77
C ALA A 44 23.59 -3.28 -2.17
N ARG A 45 22.37 -3.69 -2.56
CA ARG A 45 21.27 -2.81 -2.98
C ARG A 45 19.95 -3.31 -2.40
N ASP A 46 18.99 -2.40 -2.27
CA ASP A 46 17.61 -2.75 -1.92
C ASP A 46 16.95 -3.51 -3.09
N VAL A 47 16.03 -4.39 -2.77
CA VAL A 47 15.21 -5.06 -3.78
C VAL A 47 14.30 -4.01 -4.44
N ALA A 48 14.22 -4.03 -5.77
CA ALA A 48 13.37 -3.10 -6.51
C ALA A 48 11.92 -3.15 -6.02
N GLU A 49 11.27 -2.00 -5.96
CA GLU A 49 9.92 -1.84 -5.43
C GLU A 49 8.91 -2.73 -6.17
N VAL A 50 9.04 -2.85 -7.49
CA VAL A 50 8.21 -3.71 -8.34
C VAL A 50 8.20 -5.19 -7.91
N LYS A 51 9.21 -5.64 -7.17
CA LYS A 51 9.29 -7.02 -6.63
C LYS A 51 8.70 -7.17 -5.22
N ARG A 52 8.34 -6.07 -4.56
CA ARG A 52 7.89 -6.05 -3.16
C ARG A 52 6.45 -5.59 -2.96
N VAL A 53 5.93 -4.76 -3.87
CA VAL A 53 4.61 -4.16 -3.75
C VAL A 53 3.53 -5.00 -4.43
N ASP A 54 2.27 -4.76 -4.06
CA ASP A 54 1.13 -5.25 -4.81
C ASP A 54 1.06 -4.55 -6.18
N LEU A 55 0.96 -5.34 -7.26
CA LEU A 55 0.98 -4.83 -8.63
C LEU A 55 -0.42 -4.60 -9.21
N SER A 56 -1.49 -4.84 -8.45
CA SER A 56 -2.85 -4.80 -8.97
C SER A 56 -3.23 -3.43 -9.52
N GLU A 57 -2.80 -2.35 -8.85
CA GLU A 57 -3.01 -0.98 -9.33
C GLU A 57 -2.23 -0.72 -10.62
N THR A 58 -0.95 -1.10 -10.65
CA THR A 58 -0.08 -0.95 -11.82
C THR A 58 -0.62 -1.73 -13.03
N VAL A 59 -1.02 -2.99 -12.82
CA VAL A 59 -1.62 -3.84 -13.87
C VAL A 59 -2.90 -3.21 -14.41
N LEU A 60 -3.77 -2.70 -13.54
CA LEU A 60 -5.02 -2.04 -13.94
C LEU A 60 -4.75 -0.77 -14.75
N MET A 61 -3.78 0.06 -14.33
CA MET A 61 -3.39 1.27 -15.07
C MET A 61 -2.81 0.95 -16.44
N LEU A 62 -1.93 -0.04 -16.54
CA LEU A 62 -1.35 -0.48 -17.81
C LEU A 62 -2.40 -1.07 -18.75
N ALA A 63 -3.33 -1.87 -18.23
CA ALA A 63 -4.46 -2.38 -18.99
C ALA A 63 -5.37 -1.25 -19.51
N ALA A 64 -5.62 -0.21 -18.69
CA ALA A 64 -6.37 0.97 -19.08
C ALA A 64 -5.68 1.79 -20.18
N ALA A 65 -4.35 1.77 -20.18
CA ALA A 65 -3.51 2.37 -21.25
C ALA A 65 -3.41 1.50 -22.52
N GLY A 66 -4.09 0.33 -22.56
CA GLY A 66 -4.09 -0.57 -23.73
C GLY A 66 -2.99 -1.62 -23.71
N MET A 67 -2.29 -1.79 -22.57
CA MET A 67 -1.21 -2.78 -22.39
C MET A 67 -1.74 -3.95 -21.56
N SER A 68 -2.37 -4.93 -22.19
CA SER A 68 -2.94 -6.10 -21.51
C SER A 68 -1.93 -7.25 -21.30
N LYS A 69 -0.88 -7.32 -22.14
CA LYS A 69 0.13 -8.39 -22.12
C LYS A 69 1.41 -7.92 -21.43
N LEU A 70 1.44 -7.95 -20.12
CA LEU A 70 2.58 -7.47 -19.34
C LEU A 70 3.78 -8.43 -19.29
N ASP A 71 3.65 -9.64 -19.76
CA ASP A 71 4.75 -10.56 -20.08
C ASP A 71 5.62 -10.07 -21.24
N GLN A 72 5.08 -9.25 -22.13
CA GLN A 72 5.78 -8.62 -23.27
C GLN A 72 6.17 -7.16 -22.98
N PHE A 73 5.83 -6.63 -21.80
CA PHE A 73 6.16 -5.27 -21.41
C PHE A 73 7.66 -5.15 -21.08
N GLU A 74 8.33 -4.14 -21.59
CA GLU A 74 9.74 -3.87 -21.35
C GLU A 74 9.95 -3.27 -19.95
N TRP A 75 10.00 -4.13 -18.94
CA TRP A 75 10.34 -3.72 -17.57
C TRP A 75 11.82 -3.41 -17.46
N TYR A 76 12.18 -2.33 -16.77
CA TYR A 76 13.57 -2.10 -16.35
C TYR A 76 14.08 -3.23 -15.42
N GLU A 77 13.26 -3.61 -14.44
CA GLU A 77 13.37 -4.85 -13.67
C GLU A 77 12.02 -5.56 -13.68
N ALA A 78 11.97 -6.76 -14.20
CA ALA A 78 10.72 -7.50 -14.27
C ALA A 78 10.23 -7.93 -12.89
N PRO A 79 8.93 -7.78 -12.60
CA PRO A 79 8.31 -8.35 -11.42
C PRO A 79 8.34 -9.89 -11.44
N SER A 80 8.11 -10.52 -10.30
CA SER A 80 7.98 -11.98 -10.28
C SER A 80 6.70 -12.42 -11.00
N LYS A 81 6.77 -13.56 -11.69
CA LYS A 81 5.61 -14.15 -12.35
C LYS A 81 4.44 -14.34 -11.37
N GLN A 82 4.74 -14.81 -10.16
CA GLN A 82 3.75 -15.00 -9.10
C GLN A 82 3.07 -13.68 -8.66
N SER A 83 3.80 -12.55 -8.65
CA SER A 83 3.21 -11.24 -8.31
C SER A 83 2.26 -10.77 -9.40
N LEU A 84 2.61 -10.96 -10.67
CA LEU A 84 1.72 -10.67 -11.80
C LEU A 84 0.48 -11.57 -11.80
N GLU A 85 0.64 -12.88 -11.59
CA GLU A 85 -0.47 -13.84 -11.53
C GLU A 85 -1.47 -13.47 -10.41
N ARG A 86 -0.96 -13.07 -9.23
CA ARG A 86 -1.80 -12.58 -8.13
C ARG A 86 -2.56 -11.30 -8.50
N ALA A 87 -1.89 -10.36 -9.14
CA ALA A 87 -2.52 -9.11 -9.57
C ALA A 87 -3.62 -9.37 -10.62
N TYR A 88 -3.34 -10.19 -11.63
CA TYR A 88 -4.34 -10.58 -12.62
C TYR A 88 -5.52 -11.33 -12.00
N GLY A 89 -5.26 -12.29 -11.09
CA GLY A 89 -6.29 -13.01 -10.36
C GLY A 89 -7.22 -12.07 -9.61
N LEU A 90 -6.65 -11.16 -8.80
CA LEU A 90 -7.42 -10.16 -8.08
C LEU A 90 -8.27 -9.29 -9.01
N LEU A 91 -7.70 -8.79 -10.10
CA LEU A 91 -8.44 -7.92 -11.04
C LEU A 91 -9.57 -8.65 -11.77
N LYS A 92 -9.40 -9.95 -12.06
CA LYS A 92 -10.47 -10.80 -12.58
C LYS A 92 -11.56 -11.03 -11.55
N ASP A 93 -11.21 -11.33 -10.30
CA ASP A 93 -12.18 -11.52 -9.21
C ASP A 93 -13.00 -10.24 -8.95
N LEU A 94 -12.39 -9.07 -9.11
CA LEU A 94 -13.07 -7.78 -9.00
C LEU A 94 -13.88 -7.40 -10.25
N GLY A 95 -13.79 -8.17 -11.34
CA GLY A 95 -14.44 -7.89 -12.62
C GLY A 95 -13.80 -6.75 -13.40
N ALA A 96 -12.59 -6.32 -13.02
CA ALA A 96 -11.85 -5.27 -13.72
C ALA A 96 -11.22 -5.77 -15.04
N LEU A 97 -10.85 -7.03 -15.06
CA LEU A 97 -10.39 -7.75 -16.26
C LEU A 97 -11.32 -8.92 -16.55
N ASP A 98 -11.47 -9.26 -17.83
CA ASP A 98 -12.18 -10.45 -18.26
C ASP A 98 -11.30 -11.72 -18.23
N SER A 99 -11.85 -12.85 -18.66
CA SER A 99 -11.13 -14.13 -18.74
C SER A 99 -9.88 -14.06 -19.63
N SER A 100 -9.91 -13.23 -20.67
CA SER A 100 -8.82 -13.00 -21.61
C SER A 100 -7.78 -11.99 -21.10
N SER A 101 -7.97 -11.47 -19.88
CA SER A 101 -7.17 -10.41 -19.24
C SER A 101 -7.28 -9.05 -19.95
N GLU A 102 -8.33 -8.83 -20.72
CA GLU A 102 -8.65 -7.53 -21.29
C GLU A 102 -9.46 -6.69 -20.30
N ILE A 103 -9.27 -5.37 -20.35
CA ILE A 103 -9.93 -4.46 -19.43
C ILE A 103 -11.44 -4.34 -19.74
N THR A 104 -12.27 -4.51 -18.72
CA THR A 104 -13.72 -4.35 -18.81
C THR A 104 -14.14 -2.88 -18.72
N VAL A 105 -15.44 -2.59 -18.96
CA VAL A 105 -16.03 -1.26 -18.70
C VAL A 105 -15.87 -0.89 -17.22
N LEU A 106 -16.10 -1.84 -16.32
CA LEU A 106 -15.91 -1.67 -14.89
C LEU A 106 -14.43 -1.39 -14.55
N GLY A 107 -13.49 -2.11 -15.16
CA GLY A 107 -12.06 -1.87 -14.97
C GLY A 107 -11.64 -0.47 -15.38
N ARG A 108 -12.19 0.06 -16.49
CA ARG A 108 -11.95 1.46 -16.91
C ARG A 108 -12.54 2.48 -15.93
N GLN A 109 -13.68 2.19 -15.30
CA GLN A 109 -14.21 3.03 -14.24
C GLN A 109 -13.31 2.98 -13.00
N MET A 110 -12.89 1.78 -12.59
CA MET A 110 -11.99 1.59 -11.45
C MET A 110 -10.64 2.31 -11.64
N SER A 111 -10.07 2.30 -12.85
CA SER A 111 -8.78 2.94 -13.12
C SER A 111 -8.77 4.47 -12.99
N ARG A 112 -9.94 5.11 -12.89
CA ARG A 112 -10.06 6.56 -12.66
C ARG A 112 -9.85 6.97 -11.21
N PHE A 113 -9.94 6.01 -10.28
CA PHE A 113 -9.72 6.27 -8.87
C PHE A 113 -8.23 6.12 -8.54
N PRO A 114 -7.60 7.09 -7.86
CA PRO A 114 -6.23 6.96 -7.36
C PRO A 114 -6.21 6.12 -6.08
N LEU A 115 -6.74 4.91 -6.16
CA LEU A 115 -6.98 4.00 -5.04
C LEU A 115 -6.67 2.57 -5.46
N HIS A 116 -6.29 1.75 -4.47
CA HIS A 116 -6.15 0.32 -4.70
C HIS A 116 -7.46 -0.28 -5.30
N PRO A 117 -7.39 -1.20 -6.29
CA PRO A 117 -8.57 -1.70 -7.03
C PRO A 117 -9.73 -2.21 -6.16
N ARG A 118 -9.43 -2.80 -4.99
CA ARG A 118 -10.48 -3.23 -4.04
C ARG A 118 -11.36 -2.08 -3.57
N TYR A 119 -10.76 -0.92 -3.29
CA TYR A 119 -11.51 0.25 -2.83
C TYR A 119 -12.20 0.97 -3.99
N ALA A 120 -11.58 1.01 -5.16
CA ALA A 120 -12.25 1.52 -6.37
C ALA A 120 -13.53 0.72 -6.66
N ARG A 121 -13.47 -0.63 -6.57
CA ARG A 121 -14.64 -1.51 -6.73
C ARG A 121 -15.68 -1.28 -5.65
N LEU A 122 -15.24 -1.15 -4.38
CA LEU A 122 -16.12 -0.85 -3.25
C LEU A 122 -16.92 0.45 -3.49
N LEU A 123 -16.24 1.52 -3.90
CA LEU A 123 -16.89 2.82 -4.12
C LEU A 123 -17.88 2.79 -5.27
N ILE A 124 -17.56 2.12 -6.38
CA ILE A 124 -18.48 1.98 -7.52
C ILE A 124 -19.76 1.22 -7.10
N GLU A 125 -19.62 0.17 -6.29
CA GLU A 125 -20.77 -0.58 -5.79
C GLU A 125 -21.59 0.25 -4.78
N ALA A 126 -20.93 0.96 -3.89
CA ALA A 126 -21.54 1.83 -2.90
C ALA A 126 -22.35 2.97 -3.53
N ASP A 127 -21.89 3.50 -4.66
CA ASP A 127 -22.63 4.50 -5.43
C ASP A 127 -23.96 3.94 -5.92
N SER A 128 -23.96 2.74 -6.48
CA SER A 128 -25.17 2.05 -6.94
C SER A 128 -26.18 1.74 -5.82
N LEU A 129 -25.67 1.55 -4.59
CA LEU A 129 -26.47 1.24 -3.40
C LEU A 129 -26.86 2.49 -2.59
N GLY A 130 -26.39 3.69 -2.97
CA GLY A 130 -26.68 4.94 -2.26
C GLY A 130 -25.96 5.10 -0.91
N VAL A 131 -24.86 4.35 -0.68
CA VAL A 131 -24.08 4.35 0.58
C VAL A 131 -22.64 4.84 0.37
N MET A 132 -22.44 5.75 -0.59
CA MET A 132 -21.13 6.25 -0.99
C MET A 132 -20.34 6.87 0.17
N GLN A 133 -21.00 7.65 1.05
CA GLN A 133 -20.32 8.35 2.14
C GLN A 133 -19.67 7.38 3.11
N ASP A 134 -20.39 6.36 3.55
CA ASP A 134 -19.88 5.35 4.49
C ASP A 134 -18.75 4.53 3.85
N ALA A 135 -18.93 4.13 2.60
CA ALA A 135 -17.90 3.39 1.87
C ALA A 135 -16.63 4.22 1.64
N ALA A 136 -16.75 5.51 1.33
CA ALA A 136 -15.61 6.41 1.17
C ALA A 136 -14.84 6.56 2.48
N LEU A 137 -15.53 6.67 3.60
CA LEU A 137 -14.93 6.75 4.92
C LEU A 137 -14.20 5.44 5.29
N ILE A 138 -14.83 4.29 5.05
CA ILE A 138 -14.20 2.98 5.22
C ILE A 138 -12.93 2.86 4.36
N ALA A 139 -13.00 3.26 3.10
CA ALA A 139 -11.85 3.22 2.19
C ALA A 139 -10.71 4.12 2.70
N ALA A 140 -11.02 5.33 3.14
CA ALA A 140 -10.05 6.28 3.68
C ALA A 140 -9.38 5.75 4.96
N LEU A 141 -10.16 5.22 5.90
CA LEU A 141 -9.67 4.63 7.15
C LEU A 141 -8.79 3.39 6.91
N SER A 142 -9.11 2.60 5.87
CA SER A 142 -8.36 1.38 5.53
C SER A 142 -7.02 1.66 4.87
N GLN A 143 -6.87 2.77 4.15
CA GLN A 143 -5.66 3.14 3.45
C GLN A 143 -4.78 4.12 4.23
N GLY A 144 -5.40 4.90 5.12
CA GLY A 144 -4.74 5.91 5.94
C GLY A 144 -3.98 5.34 7.13
N ARG A 145 -3.24 6.22 7.80
CA ARG A 145 -2.80 5.92 9.18
C ARG A 145 -4.01 5.98 10.08
N PRO A 146 -4.11 5.10 11.09
CA PRO A 146 -5.19 5.19 12.07
C PRO A 146 -5.27 6.61 12.63
N PHE A 147 -6.42 7.26 12.54
CA PHE A 147 -6.64 8.58 13.16
C PHE A 147 -6.41 8.52 14.66
N TYR A 148 -6.69 7.36 15.22
CA TYR A 148 -6.53 7.10 16.62
C TYR A 148 -5.10 6.62 16.92
N ARG A 149 -4.28 7.49 17.50
CA ARG A 149 -2.99 7.08 18.09
C ARG A 149 -3.26 6.58 19.51
N ALA A 150 -3.23 5.28 19.70
CA ALA A 150 -3.20 4.72 21.03
C ALA A 150 -2.07 5.39 21.84
N SER A 151 -2.39 5.97 22.98
CA SER A 151 -1.39 6.54 23.88
C SER A 151 -0.35 5.49 24.25
N ARG A 152 0.91 5.90 24.38
CA ARG A 152 1.98 5.04 24.92
C ARG A 152 1.81 4.80 26.42
N ASP A 153 1.06 5.67 27.12
CA ASP A 153 0.67 5.47 28.51
C ASP A 153 -0.43 4.41 28.60
N GLY A 154 -0.13 3.31 29.27
CA GLY A 154 -1.04 2.17 29.39
C GLY A 154 -2.33 2.47 30.18
N ARG A 155 -2.38 3.56 30.99
CA ARG A 155 -3.60 4.01 31.68
C ARG A 155 -4.49 4.78 30.72
N VAL A 156 -3.94 5.76 30.02
CA VAL A 156 -4.65 6.56 29.02
C VAL A 156 -5.17 5.66 27.91
N ARG A 157 -4.37 4.69 27.46
CA ARG A 157 -4.79 3.72 26.43
C ARG A 157 -6.00 2.89 26.87
N ARG A 158 -6.03 2.42 28.13
CA ARG A 158 -7.17 1.66 28.66
C ARG A 158 -8.43 2.50 28.77
N GLU A 159 -8.30 3.74 29.21
CA GLU A 159 -9.42 4.68 29.29
C GLU A 159 -9.98 4.99 27.90
N GLN A 160 -9.11 5.21 26.93
CA GLN A 160 -9.48 5.43 25.55
C GLN A 160 -10.22 4.23 24.95
N ILE A 161 -9.74 3.01 25.17
CA ILE A 161 -10.41 1.77 24.70
C ILE A 161 -11.79 1.65 25.37
N ARG A 162 -11.88 1.92 26.67
CA ARG A 162 -13.15 1.84 27.40
C ARG A 162 -14.18 2.86 26.91
N GLN A 163 -13.77 4.11 26.66
CA GLN A 163 -14.66 5.15 26.10
C GLN A 163 -15.17 4.77 24.71
N ILE A 164 -14.34 4.09 23.92
CA ILE A 164 -14.69 3.58 22.60
C ILE A 164 -15.67 2.40 22.72
N GLU A 165 -15.41 1.44 23.61
CA GLU A 165 -16.27 0.29 23.87
C GLU A 165 -17.64 0.69 24.45
N ASP A 166 -17.68 1.69 25.32
CA ASP A 166 -18.92 2.20 25.93
C ASP A 166 -19.78 3.00 24.95
N ASN A 167 -19.19 3.60 23.91
CA ASN A 167 -19.90 4.44 22.93
C ASN A 167 -20.17 3.73 21.58
N ALA A 168 -19.55 2.58 21.33
CA ALA A 168 -19.70 1.89 20.06
C ALA A 168 -20.66 0.71 20.17
N ASP A 169 -21.63 0.65 19.28
CA ASP A 169 -22.30 -0.60 18.89
C ASP A 169 -21.24 -1.45 18.13
N ALA A 170 -20.28 -1.98 18.91
CA ALA A 170 -18.94 -2.40 18.48
C ALA A 170 -18.94 -3.70 17.68
N ARG A 171 -19.69 -3.75 16.58
CA ARG A 171 -19.68 -4.87 15.63
C ARG A 171 -18.49 -4.82 14.67
N SER A 172 -17.74 -3.69 14.62
CA SER A 172 -16.58 -3.53 13.73
C SER A 172 -15.71 -2.35 14.19
N ASP A 173 -14.39 -2.51 14.05
CA ASP A 173 -13.39 -1.44 14.29
C ASP A 173 -13.69 -0.17 13.47
N TYR A 174 -14.36 -0.28 12.33
CA TYR A 174 -14.75 0.86 11.50
C TYR A 174 -15.78 1.74 12.20
N PHE A 175 -16.76 1.19 12.91
CA PHE A 175 -17.76 1.99 13.63
C PHE A 175 -17.14 2.78 14.79
N VAL A 176 -16.11 2.24 15.41
CA VAL A 176 -15.31 2.94 16.43
C VAL A 176 -14.64 4.19 15.84
N HIS A 177 -14.09 4.09 14.63
CA HIS A 177 -13.47 5.21 13.94
C HIS A 177 -14.46 6.22 13.36
N LEU A 178 -15.70 5.81 13.11
CA LEU A 178 -16.78 6.67 12.60
C LEU A 178 -17.35 7.61 13.67
N GLN A 179 -17.21 7.25 14.95
CA GLN A 179 -17.77 8.00 16.07
C GLN A 179 -16.73 8.88 16.80
N ALA A 180 -15.44 8.76 16.44
CA ALA A 180 -14.32 9.54 16.98
C ALA A 180 -14.05 10.78 16.14
#